data_37b66da3bd320e8522c9cc07e8713f18
#
_entry.id   37b66da3bd320e8522c9cc07e8713f18
#
_cell.length_a   1.000
_cell.length_b   1.000
_cell.length_c   1.000
_cell.angle_alpha   90.00
_cell.angle_beta   90.00
_cell.angle_gamma   90.00
#
_symmetry.space_group_name_H-M   'P 1'
#
loop_
_entity.id
_entity.type
_entity.pdbx_description
1 polymer ?
#
loop_
_entity_poly.entity_id
_entity_poly.type
_entity_poly.pdbx_seq_one_letter_code
_entity_poly.pdbx_strand_id
1 'polypeptide(L)'
;MSAEATIEEYYDALRAGEPLAAFFAADALVKFGIGERLEGSDGIAAGLREQTRTTEDWIVESHDLRVMEEGEWAWFADDVRMAWDDIESDEHHDHRTRWSGGLRRTDDDWRFVGMHVSAPGDS
;
A
#
# COMPACT_ATOMS: atom_id res chain seq x y z
N MET A 1 6.71 -5.40 17.30
CA MET A 1 6.93 -4.54 16.13
C MET A 1 5.87 -3.44 16.12
N SER A 2 6.22 -2.25 15.69
CA SER A 2 5.26 -1.13 15.64
C SER A 2 4.49 -1.11 14.32
N ALA A 3 3.36 -0.41 14.30
CA ALA A 3 2.61 -0.20 13.06
C ALA A 3 3.46 0.57 12.05
N GLU A 4 4.24 1.55 12.51
CA GLU A 4 5.14 2.30 11.63
C GLU A 4 6.14 1.39 10.93
N ALA A 5 6.74 0.44 11.66
CA ALA A 5 7.68 -0.51 11.07
C ALA A 5 7.01 -1.38 10.00
N THR A 6 5.77 -1.79 10.21
CA THR A 6 5.02 -2.56 9.23
C THR A 6 4.78 -1.75 7.96
N ILE A 7 4.43 -0.46 8.10
CA ILE A 7 4.22 0.42 6.95
C ILE A 7 5.53 0.56 6.17
N GLU A 8 6.63 0.76 6.86
CA GLU A 8 7.94 0.89 6.22
C GLU A 8 8.36 -0.40 5.52
N GLU A 9 8.07 -1.55 6.12
CA GLU A 9 8.32 -2.85 5.48
C GLU A 9 7.48 -3.03 4.21
N TYR A 10 6.24 -2.54 4.22
CA TYR A 10 5.40 -2.56 3.03
C TYR A 10 6.03 -1.74 1.90
N TYR A 11 6.51 -0.54 2.22
CA TYR A 11 7.21 0.29 1.24
C TYR A 11 8.45 -0.42 0.69
N ASP A 12 9.22 -1.06 1.56
CA ASP A 12 10.43 -1.79 1.15
C ASP A 12 10.07 -2.98 0.23
N ALA A 13 9.02 -3.72 0.56
CA ALA A 13 8.56 -4.83 -0.25
C ALA A 13 8.09 -4.36 -1.63
N LEU A 14 7.40 -3.22 -1.68
CA LEU A 14 6.96 -2.64 -2.94
C LEU A 14 8.16 -2.24 -3.81
N ARG A 15 9.17 -1.60 -3.21
CA ARG A 15 10.40 -1.24 -3.93
C ARG A 15 11.13 -2.45 -4.47
N ALA A 16 11.10 -3.56 -3.72
CA ALA A 16 11.81 -4.78 -4.08
C ALA A 16 11.02 -5.69 -5.03
N GLY A 17 9.77 -5.36 -5.32
CA GLY A 17 8.91 -6.20 -6.14
C GLY A 17 8.49 -7.49 -5.47
N GLU A 18 8.44 -7.50 -4.14
CA GLU A 18 8.06 -8.67 -3.35
C GLU A 18 6.55 -8.80 -3.20
N PRO A 19 6.04 -9.99 -2.86
CA PRO A 19 4.61 -10.17 -2.63
C PRO A 19 4.08 -9.27 -1.51
N LEU A 20 2.91 -8.66 -1.72
CA LEU A 20 2.34 -7.67 -0.82
C LEU A 20 1.10 -8.14 -0.06
N ALA A 21 0.47 -9.21 -0.52
CA ALA A 21 -0.82 -9.65 0.01
C ALA A 21 -0.78 -9.98 1.51
N ALA A 22 0.34 -10.51 2.00
CA ALA A 22 0.48 -10.90 3.40
C ALA A 22 0.47 -9.71 4.37
N PHE A 23 0.65 -8.49 3.89
CA PHE A 23 0.56 -7.30 4.72
C PHE A 23 -0.88 -6.93 5.06
N PHE A 24 -1.85 -7.52 4.37
CA PHE A 24 -3.27 -7.25 4.59
C PHE A 24 -3.89 -8.34 5.47
N ALA A 25 -4.82 -7.92 6.33
CA ALA A 25 -5.54 -8.84 7.20
C ALA A 25 -6.43 -9.76 6.37
N ALA A 26 -6.71 -10.96 6.90
CA ALA A 26 -7.55 -11.93 6.20
C ALA A 26 -8.99 -11.41 5.99
N ASP A 27 -9.41 -10.44 6.79
CA ASP A 27 -10.72 -9.80 6.69
C ASP A 27 -10.62 -8.33 6.27
N ALA A 28 -9.54 -7.97 5.56
CA ALA A 28 -9.36 -6.60 5.07
C ALA A 28 -10.53 -6.20 4.18
N LEU A 29 -10.94 -4.93 4.27
CA LEU A 29 -12.14 -4.43 3.62
C LEU A 29 -11.89 -3.91 2.22
N VAL A 30 -10.93 -3.00 2.07
CA VAL A 30 -10.71 -2.30 0.80
C VAL A 30 -9.25 -1.92 0.63
N LYS A 31 -8.84 -1.82 -0.64
CA LYS A 31 -7.64 -1.11 -1.03
C LYS A 31 -7.98 -0.30 -2.29
N PHE A 32 -7.98 1.02 -2.14
CA PHE A 32 -8.19 1.92 -3.27
C PHE A 32 -6.84 2.50 -3.70
N GLY A 33 -6.55 2.39 -4.98
CA GLY A 33 -5.37 2.99 -5.56
C GLY A 33 -5.74 3.96 -6.67
N ILE A 34 -4.76 4.43 -7.40
CA ILE A 34 -4.99 5.32 -8.54
C ILE A 34 -5.68 4.53 -9.64
N GLY A 35 -6.95 4.81 -9.88
CA GLY A 35 -7.74 4.07 -10.86
C GLY A 35 -8.03 2.62 -10.47
N GLU A 36 -7.83 2.29 -9.18
CA GLU A 36 -7.96 0.92 -8.69
C GLU A 36 -8.96 0.86 -7.55
N ARG A 37 -9.77 -0.18 -7.56
CA ARG A 37 -10.71 -0.44 -6.47
C ARG A 37 -10.74 -1.94 -6.20
N LEU A 38 -10.16 -2.35 -5.08
CA LEU A 38 -10.11 -3.74 -4.66
C LEU A 38 -10.92 -3.89 -3.37
N GLU A 39 -11.81 -4.86 -3.34
CA GLU A 39 -12.69 -5.08 -2.20
C GLU A 39 -12.54 -6.51 -1.69
N GLY A 40 -12.47 -6.65 -0.36
CA GLY A 40 -12.30 -7.93 0.30
C GLY A 40 -10.89 -8.49 0.16
N SER A 41 -10.53 -9.43 1.03
CA SER A 41 -9.16 -9.95 1.07
C SER A 41 -8.76 -10.68 -0.20
N ASP A 42 -9.69 -11.43 -0.81
CA ASP A 42 -9.39 -12.16 -2.05
C ASP A 42 -9.18 -11.20 -3.23
N GLY A 43 -10.01 -10.16 -3.33
CA GLY A 43 -9.86 -9.14 -4.36
C GLY A 43 -8.58 -8.36 -4.20
N ILE A 44 -8.23 -8.00 -2.97
CA ILE A 44 -6.98 -7.30 -2.66
C ILE A 44 -5.78 -8.16 -3.03
N ALA A 45 -5.79 -9.42 -2.62
CA ALA A 45 -4.68 -10.34 -2.91
C ALA A 45 -4.50 -10.55 -4.41
N ALA A 46 -5.59 -10.73 -5.15
CA ALA A 46 -5.54 -10.91 -6.60
C ALA A 46 -4.98 -9.66 -7.29
N GLY A 47 -5.46 -8.48 -6.90
CA GLY A 47 -5.00 -7.21 -7.46
C GLY A 47 -3.53 -6.94 -7.19
N LEU A 48 -3.06 -7.24 -5.98
CA LEU A 48 -1.65 -7.06 -5.63
C LEU A 48 -0.75 -8.03 -6.38
N ARG A 49 -1.18 -9.27 -6.58
CA ARG A 49 -0.43 -10.23 -7.40
C ARG A 49 -0.32 -9.76 -8.84
N GLU A 50 -1.41 -9.24 -9.38
CA GLU A 50 -1.42 -8.70 -10.74
C GLU A 50 -0.47 -7.50 -10.86
N GLN A 51 -0.51 -6.58 -9.89
CA GLN A 51 0.38 -5.43 -9.85
C GLN A 51 1.85 -5.87 -9.84
N THR A 52 2.19 -6.83 -8.99
CA THR A 52 3.57 -7.33 -8.88
C THR A 52 4.02 -7.98 -10.19
N ARG A 53 3.11 -8.66 -10.88
CA ARG A 53 3.40 -9.32 -12.14
C ARG A 53 3.61 -8.35 -13.31
N THR A 54 2.91 -7.23 -13.30
CA THR A 54 2.84 -6.32 -14.46
C THR A 54 3.66 -5.04 -14.31
N THR A 55 4.29 -4.83 -13.17
CA THR A 55 5.06 -3.60 -12.91
C THR A 55 6.45 -3.91 -12.39
N GLU A 56 7.37 -2.96 -12.58
CA GLU A 56 8.74 -3.09 -12.10
C GLU A 56 9.35 -1.73 -11.79
N ASP A 57 10.54 -1.75 -11.20
CA ASP A 57 11.33 -0.56 -10.92
C ASP A 57 10.58 0.48 -10.08
N TRP A 58 9.97 0.02 -9.01
CA TRP A 58 9.21 0.88 -8.10
C TRP A 58 10.12 1.83 -7.33
N ILE A 59 9.73 3.10 -7.34
CA ILE A 59 10.27 4.14 -6.47
C ILE A 59 9.14 4.50 -5.50
N VAL A 60 9.43 4.45 -4.22
CA VAL A 60 8.47 4.82 -3.17
C VAL A 60 9.19 5.74 -2.20
N GLU A 61 8.83 7.02 -2.20
CA GLU A 61 9.44 8.03 -1.34
C GLU A 61 8.42 8.55 -0.35
N SER A 62 8.62 8.23 0.92
CA SER A 62 7.78 8.71 2.01
C SER A 62 8.26 10.11 2.42
N HIS A 63 7.38 11.08 2.43
CA HIS A 63 7.72 12.47 2.74
C HIS A 63 7.16 12.96 4.07
N ASP A 64 6.11 12.35 4.60
CA ASP A 64 5.44 12.87 5.80
C ASP A 64 4.65 11.76 6.49
N LEU A 65 5.30 10.65 6.80
CA LEU A 65 4.62 9.52 7.43
C LEU A 65 4.20 9.88 8.85
N ARG A 66 2.91 9.78 9.12
CA ARG A 66 2.31 9.99 10.43
C ARG A 66 1.55 8.73 10.83
N VAL A 67 1.83 8.25 12.02
CA VAL A 67 1.21 7.03 12.53
C VAL A 67 0.67 7.28 13.92
N MET A 68 -0.57 6.85 14.15
CA MET A 68 -1.18 6.89 15.48
C MET A 68 -1.56 5.48 15.86
N GLU A 69 -1.01 4.99 16.98
CA GLU A 69 -1.37 3.68 17.52
C GLU A 69 -2.22 3.86 18.76
N GLU A 70 -3.28 3.09 18.85
CA GLU A 70 -4.15 3.08 20.01
C GLU A 70 -4.65 1.66 20.25
N GLY A 71 -4.11 1.00 21.29
CA GLY A 71 -4.43 -0.39 21.58
C GLY A 71 -3.98 -1.30 20.44
N GLU A 72 -4.94 -2.02 19.87
CA GLU A 72 -4.68 -2.95 18.77
C GLU A 72 -4.93 -2.32 17.40
N TRP A 73 -5.20 -1.02 17.36
CA TRP A 73 -5.51 -0.29 16.14
C TRP A 73 -4.48 0.79 15.87
N ALA A 74 -4.28 1.07 14.60
CA ALA A 74 -3.43 2.16 14.17
C ALA A 74 -4.00 2.78 12.91
N TRP A 75 -3.67 4.06 12.73
CA TRP A 75 -4.03 4.82 11.54
C TRP A 75 -2.77 5.46 11.00
N PHE A 76 -2.68 5.59 9.69
CA PHE A 76 -1.55 6.30 9.11
C PHE A 76 -1.99 7.20 7.97
N ALA A 77 -1.15 8.19 7.71
CA ALA A 77 -1.24 9.04 6.54
C ALA A 77 0.17 9.39 6.09
N ASP A 78 0.37 9.53 4.80
CA ASP A 78 1.67 9.87 4.24
C ASP A 78 1.50 10.58 2.92
N ASP A 79 2.45 11.45 2.60
CA ASP A 79 2.61 11.99 1.26
C ASP A 79 3.72 11.18 0.60
N VAL A 80 3.40 10.48 -0.48
CA VAL A 80 4.31 9.51 -1.09
C VAL A 80 4.46 9.82 -2.58
N ARG A 81 5.72 10.00 -3.01
CA ARG A 81 5.99 9.96 -4.44
C ARG A 81 6.15 8.50 -4.83
N MET A 82 5.37 8.06 -5.78
CA MET A 82 5.49 6.70 -6.30
C MET A 82 5.65 6.71 -7.80
N ALA A 83 6.59 5.92 -8.28
CA ALA A 83 6.86 5.78 -9.70
C ALA A 83 7.11 4.31 -10.01
N TRP A 84 6.73 3.90 -11.20
CA TRP A 84 6.93 2.52 -11.63
C TRP A 84 6.86 2.42 -13.14
N ASP A 85 7.33 1.32 -13.67
CA ASP A 85 7.23 1.00 -15.09
C ASP A 85 6.20 -0.11 -15.27
N ASP A 86 5.31 0.08 -16.24
CA ASP A 86 4.33 -0.94 -16.63
C ASP A 86 4.96 -1.81 -17.70
N ILE A 87 5.13 -3.11 -17.40
CA ILE A 87 5.82 -4.04 -18.29
C ILE A 87 5.03 -4.28 -19.58
N GLU A 88 3.71 -4.32 -19.48
CA GLU A 88 2.87 -4.66 -20.64
C GLU A 88 2.71 -3.52 -21.62
N SER A 89 2.58 -2.29 -21.12
CA SER A 89 2.40 -1.12 -21.97
C SER A 89 3.68 -0.35 -22.25
N ASP A 90 4.75 -0.69 -21.53
CA ASP A 90 6.04 0.00 -21.60
C ASP A 90 5.93 1.49 -21.20
N GLU A 91 4.96 1.81 -20.34
CA GLU A 91 4.73 3.15 -19.85
C GLU A 91 5.37 3.38 -18.49
N HIS A 92 5.91 4.56 -18.30
CA HIS A 92 6.45 5.00 -17.02
C HIS A 92 5.42 5.89 -16.31
N HIS A 93 5.16 5.60 -15.04
CA HIS A 93 4.24 6.38 -14.20
C HIS A 93 5.00 7.02 -13.06
N ASP A 94 4.68 8.26 -12.74
CA ASP A 94 5.32 8.99 -11.65
C ASP A 94 4.27 9.95 -11.07
N HIS A 95 3.88 9.71 -9.82
CA HIS A 95 2.79 10.45 -9.19
C HIS A 95 3.18 10.90 -7.79
N ARG A 96 2.75 12.10 -7.44
CA ARG A 96 2.69 12.52 -6.05
C ARG A 96 1.34 12.10 -5.52
N THR A 97 1.34 11.33 -4.43
CA THR A 97 0.12 10.69 -3.93
C THR A 97 -0.06 10.95 -2.45
N ARG A 98 -1.27 10.68 -1.99
CA ARG A 98 -1.60 10.65 -0.57
C ARG A 98 -2.02 9.25 -0.21
N TRP A 99 -1.39 8.72 0.81
CA TRP A 99 -1.71 7.39 1.33
C TRP A 99 -2.35 7.54 2.70
N SER A 100 -3.35 6.74 2.98
CA SER A 100 -3.95 6.65 4.30
C SER A 100 -4.54 5.27 4.50
N GLY A 101 -4.73 4.88 5.74
CA GLY A 101 -5.33 3.60 6.02
C GLY A 101 -5.32 3.24 7.49
N GLY A 102 -5.89 2.08 7.76
CA GLY A 102 -5.96 1.51 9.10
C GLY A 102 -5.26 0.18 9.18
N LEU A 103 -4.70 -0.09 10.34
CA LEU A 103 -4.06 -1.37 10.65
C LEU A 103 -4.65 -1.92 11.93
N ARG A 104 -4.56 -3.24 12.07
CA ARG A 104 -4.96 -3.95 13.29
C ARG A 104 -3.83 -4.89 13.69
N ARG A 105 -3.57 -4.96 14.99
CA ARG A 105 -2.58 -5.90 15.52
C ARG A 105 -3.27 -7.19 15.91
N THR A 106 -2.76 -8.31 15.40
CA THR A 106 -3.22 -9.65 15.74
C THR A 106 -1.98 -10.51 15.96
N ASP A 107 -1.87 -11.14 17.12
CA ASP A 107 -0.73 -12.00 17.45
C ASP A 107 0.64 -11.31 17.24
N ASP A 108 0.74 -10.06 17.71
CA ASP A 108 1.95 -9.22 17.62
C ASP A 108 2.28 -8.73 16.20
N ASP A 109 1.48 -9.08 15.20
CA ASP A 109 1.67 -8.60 13.83
C ASP A 109 0.65 -7.53 13.48
N TRP A 110 1.12 -6.45 12.88
CA TRP A 110 0.25 -5.41 12.35
C TRP A 110 -0.08 -5.75 10.90
N ARG A 111 -1.37 -5.62 10.53
CA ARG A 111 -1.82 -5.84 9.16
C ARG A 111 -2.80 -4.77 8.76
N PHE A 112 -2.75 -4.40 7.48
CA PHE A 112 -3.68 -3.40 6.95
C PHE A 112 -5.09 -3.99 6.90
N VAL A 113 -6.07 -3.22 7.36
CA VAL A 113 -7.49 -3.55 7.22
C VAL A 113 -8.14 -2.70 6.13
N GLY A 114 -7.51 -1.61 5.77
CA GLY A 114 -7.94 -0.77 4.66
C GLY A 114 -6.83 0.19 4.27
N MET A 115 -6.79 0.55 3.00
CA MET A 115 -5.78 1.45 2.46
C MET A 115 -6.37 2.27 1.33
N HIS A 116 -6.00 3.52 1.27
CA HIS A 116 -6.40 4.42 0.19
C HIS A 116 -5.19 5.18 -0.33
N VAL A 117 -4.99 5.13 -1.63
CA VAL A 117 -3.95 5.88 -2.34
C VAL A 117 -4.64 6.74 -3.39
N SER A 118 -4.38 8.03 -3.36
CA SER A 118 -4.97 8.94 -4.33
C SER A 118 -3.91 9.91 -4.86
N ALA A 119 -4.12 10.36 -6.10
CA ALA A 119 -3.32 11.42 -6.70
C ALA A 119 -4.15 12.69 -6.73
N PRO A 120 -3.52 13.89 -6.77
CA PRO A 120 -4.27 15.14 -6.94
C PRO A 120 -5.10 15.11 -8.21
N GLY A 121 -6.27 15.73 -8.16
CA GLY A 121 -7.35 15.52 -9.10
C GLY A 121 -7.10 15.85 -10.55
N ASP A 122 -6.13 16.66 -10.88
CA ASP A 122 -5.84 17.05 -12.26
C ASP A 122 -4.65 16.32 -12.84
N SER A 123 -4.15 15.36 -12.12
CA SER A 123 -2.98 14.60 -12.54
C SER A 123 -3.33 13.41 -13.37
#